data_e3e9dc2ae7cc7d688b7d0be399735d5f
#
_entry.id   e3e9dc2ae7cc7d688b7d0be399735d5f
#
_cell.length_a   1.000
_cell.length_b   1.000
_cell.length_c   1.000
_cell.angle_alpha   90.00
_cell.angle_beta   90.00
_cell.angle_gamma   90.00
#
_symmetry.space_group_name_H-M   'P 1'
#
loop_
_entity.id
_entity.type
_entity.pdbx_description
1 polymer ?
#
loop_
_entity_poly.entity_id
_entity_poly.type
_entity_poly.pdbx_seq_one_letter_code
_entity_poly.pdbx_strand_id
1 'polypeptide(L)'
;MSISIEYFNDACHNVNRRTGGNNCMKIFKNLENGSVVEGLLMDVVPNGYRELKAGEVDAAQEKHVPQVSVEDNKLKVVVGSVEHPMLEAHYITNIWVEYSDGTVDRAGLVPGMKPEYVFDPKGRTGKVTVYEYCNLHGLWKNEIEL
;
A
#
# COMPACT_ATOMS: atom_id res chain seq x y z
N MET A 1 -1.46 -29.00 14.18
CA MET A 1 -2.03 -27.76 13.70
C MET A 1 -1.21 -27.30 12.50
N SER A 2 -1.71 -27.49 11.30
CA SER A 2 -1.04 -26.98 10.11
C SER A 2 -1.30 -25.47 10.03
N ILE A 3 -0.27 -24.68 10.28
CA ILE A 3 -0.29 -23.26 9.91
C ILE A 3 -0.26 -23.27 8.40
N SER A 4 -1.34 -22.84 7.78
CA SER A 4 -1.42 -22.79 6.31
C SER A 4 -0.30 -21.91 5.77
N ILE A 5 0.45 -22.49 4.84
CA ILE A 5 1.63 -21.92 4.19
C ILE A 5 1.28 -20.75 3.26
N GLU A 6 0.06 -20.24 3.28
CA GLU A 6 -0.41 -19.14 2.43
C GLU A 6 0.25 -17.78 2.73
N TYR A 7 0.97 -17.67 3.84
CA TYR A 7 1.71 -16.46 4.20
C TYR A 7 3.06 -16.30 3.50
N PHE A 8 3.52 -17.29 2.72
CA PHE A 8 4.87 -17.30 2.15
C PHE A 8 4.99 -16.68 0.76
N ASN A 9 3.90 -16.23 0.15
CA ASN A 9 3.91 -15.62 -1.18
C ASN A 9 3.86 -14.09 -1.16
N ASP A 10 3.96 -13.47 -0.02
CA ASP A 10 4.06 -12.02 0.06
C ASP A 10 5.50 -11.60 -0.29
N ALA A 11 5.64 -10.60 -1.17
CA ALA A 11 6.95 -10.06 -1.60
C ALA A 11 7.86 -9.72 -0.42
N CYS A 12 7.26 -9.38 0.69
CA CYS A 12 7.91 -9.09 1.95
C CYS A 12 8.69 -10.25 2.56
N HIS A 13 8.33 -11.48 2.28
CA HIS A 13 8.99 -12.66 2.84
C HIS A 13 10.22 -13.09 2.06
N ASN A 14 10.43 -12.54 0.87
CA ASN A 14 11.55 -12.88 -0.01
C ASN A 14 12.76 -11.93 0.10
N VAL A 15 12.68 -10.90 0.90
CA VAL A 15 13.84 -10.07 1.18
C VAL A 15 14.76 -10.83 2.11
N ASN A 16 15.92 -11.12 1.60
CA ASN A 16 17.00 -11.92 2.16
C ASN A 16 17.15 -11.70 3.67
N ARG A 17 16.83 -12.71 4.48
CA ARG A 17 16.93 -12.70 5.95
C ARG A 17 18.33 -12.36 6.49
N ARG A 18 19.31 -12.15 5.60
CA ARG A 18 20.70 -11.87 5.96
C ARG A 18 20.96 -10.44 6.44
N THR A 19 20.02 -9.52 6.28
CA THR A 19 20.18 -8.12 6.70
C THR A 19 19.30 -7.71 7.88
N GLY A 20 18.63 -8.65 8.55
CA GLY A 20 18.04 -8.43 9.89
C GLY A 20 16.84 -7.50 9.97
N GLY A 21 16.15 -7.17 8.87
CA GLY A 21 14.96 -6.35 8.91
C GLY A 21 13.93 -6.79 7.86
N ASN A 22 12.74 -7.13 8.29
CA ASN A 22 11.58 -7.16 7.40
C ASN A 22 11.23 -5.71 7.06
N ASN A 23 11.84 -5.17 6.02
CA ASN A 23 11.59 -3.80 5.53
C ASN A 23 10.30 -3.68 4.73
N CYS A 24 9.29 -4.49 5.08
CA CYS A 24 8.00 -4.36 4.46
C CYS A 24 7.20 -3.23 5.06
N MET A 25 6.59 -2.45 4.21
CA MET A 25 5.66 -1.44 4.64
C MET A 25 4.49 -2.09 5.39
N LYS A 26 4.22 -1.61 6.59
CA LYS A 26 3.10 -2.05 7.41
C LYS A 26 2.27 -0.85 7.84
N ILE A 27 0.97 -1.02 7.79
CA ILE A 27 0.01 -0.01 8.21
C ILE A 27 -0.80 -0.58 9.36
N PHE A 28 -0.91 0.18 10.43
CA PHE A 28 -1.63 -0.23 11.65
C PHE A 28 -2.79 0.71 11.94
N LYS A 29 -3.84 0.14 12.51
CA LYS A 29 -4.99 0.90 12.98
C LYS A 29 -5.14 0.76 14.48
N ASN A 30 -5.28 1.88 15.17
CA ASN A 30 -5.59 1.92 16.60
C ASN A 30 -7.03 1.42 16.82
N LEU A 31 -7.18 0.45 17.70
CA LEU A 31 -8.47 -0.19 17.97
C LEU A 31 -9.42 0.69 18.79
N GLU A 32 -8.90 1.66 19.52
CA GLU A 32 -9.69 2.56 20.35
C GLU A 32 -10.19 3.78 19.59
N ASN A 33 -9.29 4.49 18.90
CA ASN A 33 -9.60 5.77 18.26
C ASN A 33 -9.61 5.74 16.73
N GLY A 34 -9.25 4.61 16.11
CA GLY A 34 -9.26 4.48 14.65
C GLY A 34 -8.12 5.17 13.91
N SER A 35 -7.15 5.75 14.63
CA SER A 35 -5.97 6.36 13.99
C SER A 35 -5.19 5.33 13.18
N VAL A 36 -4.73 5.73 12.01
CA VAL A 36 -3.97 4.88 11.10
C VAL A 36 -2.54 5.40 11.00
N VAL A 37 -1.58 4.52 11.19
CA VAL A 37 -0.15 4.86 11.24
C VAL A 37 0.68 3.92 10.37
N GLU A 38 1.76 4.43 9.80
CA GLU A 38 2.80 3.60 9.18
C GLU A 38 3.72 3.04 10.28
N GLY A 39 3.95 1.72 10.20
CA GLY A 39 4.96 1.07 11.03
C GLY A 39 6.36 1.27 10.42
N LEU A 40 7.32 1.71 11.20
CA LEU A 40 8.72 1.81 10.75
C LEU A 40 9.47 0.54 11.15
N LEU A 41 10.06 0.41 12.25
CA LEU A 41 10.79 -0.78 12.69
C LEU A 41 9.86 -1.70 13.51
N MET A 42 8.94 -2.38 12.82
CA MET A 42 7.86 -3.12 13.49
C MET A 42 7.94 -4.62 13.20
N ASP A 43 8.49 -5.38 14.11
CA ASP A 43 8.49 -6.84 14.05
C ASP A 43 7.21 -7.45 14.64
N VAL A 44 6.52 -6.72 15.50
CA VAL A 44 5.29 -7.13 16.14
C VAL A 44 4.25 -6.02 16.09
N VAL A 45 2.98 -6.39 16.14
CA VAL A 45 1.87 -5.42 16.22
C VAL A 45 1.92 -4.73 17.59
N PRO A 46 1.96 -3.38 17.65
CA PRO A 46 1.93 -2.66 18.91
C PRO A 46 0.64 -2.90 19.68
N ASN A 47 0.70 -2.86 21.01
CA ASN A 47 -0.49 -2.97 21.85
C ASN A 47 -1.54 -1.93 21.48
N GLY A 48 -2.79 -2.34 21.36
CA GLY A 48 -3.91 -1.46 21.01
C GLY A 48 -4.06 -1.19 19.53
N TYR A 49 -3.25 -1.83 18.69
CA TYR A 49 -3.32 -1.72 17.23
C TYR A 49 -3.59 -3.07 16.59
N ARG A 50 -4.05 -3.05 15.35
CA ARG A 50 -4.03 -4.20 14.45
C ARG A 50 -3.37 -3.83 13.13
N GLU A 51 -2.76 -4.79 12.48
CA GLU A 51 -2.25 -4.60 11.14
C GLU A 51 -3.40 -4.59 10.14
N LEU A 52 -3.42 -3.61 9.24
CA LEU A 52 -4.36 -3.56 8.14
C LEU A 52 -3.87 -4.44 7.00
N LYS A 53 -4.79 -5.18 6.40
CA LYS A 53 -4.53 -6.00 5.22
C LYS A 53 -5.25 -5.41 4.01
N ALA A 54 -4.54 -5.30 2.89
CA ALA A 54 -5.10 -4.79 1.66
C ALA A 54 -6.29 -5.64 1.20
N GLY A 55 -7.40 -4.99 0.84
CA GLY A 55 -8.60 -5.65 0.36
C GLY A 55 -9.44 -6.35 1.41
N GLU A 56 -9.19 -6.12 2.70
CA GLU A 56 -9.99 -6.74 3.77
C GLU A 56 -11.40 -6.17 3.92
N VAL A 57 -11.62 -4.96 3.45
CA VAL A 57 -12.93 -4.29 3.50
C VAL A 57 -13.74 -4.65 2.27
N ASP A 58 -15.01 -5.01 2.47
CA ASP A 58 -15.95 -5.25 1.38
C ASP A 58 -16.41 -3.92 0.77
N ALA A 59 -15.83 -3.55 -0.34
CA ALA A 59 -16.12 -2.33 -1.09
C ALA A 59 -15.83 -2.53 -2.58
N ALA A 60 -16.23 -1.55 -3.40
CA ALA A 60 -16.06 -1.60 -4.84
C ALA A 60 -14.59 -1.66 -5.28
N GLN A 61 -14.15 -2.81 -5.77
CA GLN A 61 -12.77 -3.02 -6.22
C GLN A 61 -12.38 -2.08 -7.35
N GLU A 62 -13.30 -1.84 -8.29
CA GLU A 62 -13.09 -0.95 -9.43
C GLU A 62 -12.82 0.51 -9.05
N LYS A 63 -13.16 0.91 -7.82
CA LYS A 63 -12.89 2.26 -7.29
C LYS A 63 -11.66 2.31 -6.39
N HIS A 64 -11.18 1.18 -5.90
CA HIS A 64 -10.15 1.13 -4.85
C HIS A 64 -8.84 0.51 -5.29
N VAL A 65 -8.86 -0.52 -6.14
CA VAL A 65 -7.61 -1.17 -6.58
C VAL A 65 -6.80 -0.19 -7.43
N PRO A 66 -5.55 0.15 -7.02
CA PRO A 66 -4.72 1.06 -7.79
C PRO A 66 -4.46 0.53 -9.20
N GLN A 67 -4.61 1.38 -10.19
CA GLN A 67 -4.23 1.08 -11.57
C GLN A 67 -2.84 1.64 -11.81
N VAL A 68 -1.93 0.81 -12.26
CA VAL A 68 -0.51 1.17 -12.42
C VAL A 68 -0.10 0.98 -13.86
N SER A 69 0.51 2.01 -14.44
CA SER A 69 1.10 1.97 -15.77
C SER A 69 2.51 2.55 -15.74
N VAL A 70 3.32 2.14 -16.71
CA VAL A 70 4.66 2.69 -16.93
C VAL A 70 4.61 3.57 -18.16
N GLU A 71 4.86 4.86 -17.98
CA GLU A 71 4.90 5.87 -19.05
C GLU A 71 6.17 6.69 -18.91
N ASP A 72 6.98 6.78 -19.98
CA ASP A 72 8.25 7.54 -20.00
C ASP A 72 9.17 7.21 -18.81
N ASN A 73 9.32 5.92 -18.48
CA ASN A 73 10.10 5.42 -17.34
C ASN A 73 9.59 5.92 -15.97
N LYS A 74 8.34 6.33 -15.88
CA LYS A 74 7.66 6.73 -14.65
C LYS A 74 6.53 5.77 -14.36
N LEU A 75 6.22 5.60 -13.06
CA LEU A 75 5.07 4.87 -12.58
C LEU A 75 3.91 5.83 -12.42
N LYS A 76 2.90 5.70 -13.25
CA LYS A 76 1.64 6.41 -13.08
C LYS A 76 0.66 5.54 -12.32
N VAL A 77 0.20 6.04 -11.19
CA VAL A 77 -0.79 5.38 -10.35
C VAL A 77 -2.07 6.19 -10.36
N VAL A 78 -3.17 5.53 -10.69
CA VAL A 78 -4.52 6.11 -10.63
C VAL A 78 -5.37 5.20 -9.73
N VAL A 79 -6.05 5.75 -8.75
CA VAL A 79 -6.95 4.96 -7.89
C VAL A 79 -8.34 4.96 -8.50
N GLY A 80 -8.62 3.91 -8.87
CA GLY A 80 -9.32 2.81 -9.42
C GLY A 80 -9.40 2.85 -10.93
N SER A 81 -9.95 1.81 -11.54
CA SER A 81 -10.31 1.79 -12.97
C SER A 81 -11.52 2.71 -13.24
N VAL A 82 -12.34 2.91 -12.21
CA VAL A 82 -13.35 3.97 -12.13
C VAL A 82 -12.82 4.97 -11.10
N GLU A 83 -12.74 6.24 -11.45
CA GLU A 83 -12.14 7.27 -10.62
C GLU A 83 -12.76 7.31 -9.20
N HIS A 84 -11.90 7.19 -8.19
CA HIS A 84 -12.31 7.30 -6.80
C HIS A 84 -12.68 8.74 -6.44
N PRO A 85 -13.74 8.97 -5.64
CA PRO A 85 -14.05 10.32 -5.18
C PRO A 85 -12.93 10.92 -4.32
N MET A 86 -12.84 12.24 -4.35
CA MET A 86 -11.88 13.02 -3.57
C MET A 86 -12.61 14.18 -2.86
N LEU A 87 -13.58 13.80 -2.03
CA LEU A 87 -14.40 14.71 -1.21
C LEU A 87 -13.90 14.70 0.24
N GLU A 88 -14.13 15.73 1.00
CA GLU A 88 -13.68 15.81 2.41
C GLU A 88 -14.09 14.61 3.25
N ALA A 89 -15.29 14.08 3.04
CA ALA A 89 -15.80 12.92 3.78
C ALA A 89 -15.34 11.57 3.20
N HIS A 90 -14.87 11.55 1.96
CA HIS A 90 -14.51 10.31 1.26
C HIS A 90 -13.41 10.57 0.22
N TYR A 91 -12.19 10.20 0.54
CA TYR A 91 -11.05 10.45 -0.33
C TYR A 91 -9.89 9.47 -0.09
N ILE A 92 -8.99 9.41 -1.04
CA ILE A 92 -7.72 8.69 -0.94
C ILE A 92 -6.73 9.59 -0.21
N THR A 93 -6.23 9.14 0.92
CA THR A 93 -5.31 9.92 1.74
C THR A 93 -3.86 9.79 1.31
N ASN A 94 -3.48 8.59 0.87
CA ASN A 94 -2.10 8.25 0.55
C ASN A 94 -2.02 7.21 -0.56
N ILE A 95 -0.93 7.30 -1.33
CA ILE A 95 -0.46 6.27 -2.24
C ILE A 95 0.99 5.97 -1.88
N TRP A 96 1.34 4.67 -1.79
CA TRP A 96 2.70 4.21 -1.55
C TRP A 96 3.14 3.28 -2.68
N VAL A 97 4.42 3.34 -2.98
CA VAL A 97 5.07 2.38 -3.89
C VAL A 97 6.20 1.72 -3.14
N GLU A 98 6.09 0.42 -2.94
CA GLU A 98 7.13 -0.41 -2.34
C GLU A 98 7.88 -1.16 -3.44
N TYR A 99 9.19 -0.95 -3.50
CA TYR A 99 10.06 -1.56 -4.50
C TYR A 99 10.69 -2.84 -3.99
N SER A 100 11.17 -3.68 -4.91
CA SER A 100 11.80 -4.97 -4.58
C SER A 100 13.05 -4.85 -3.72
N ASP A 101 13.72 -3.69 -3.71
CA ASP A 101 14.87 -3.42 -2.84
C ASP A 101 14.48 -3.03 -1.40
N GLY A 102 13.18 -2.99 -1.10
CA GLY A 102 12.65 -2.61 0.22
C GLY A 102 12.46 -1.10 0.42
N THR A 103 12.80 -0.28 -0.56
CA THR A 103 12.55 1.16 -0.48
C THR A 103 11.09 1.49 -0.79
N VAL A 104 10.61 2.61 -0.25
CA VAL A 104 9.21 3.05 -0.38
C VAL A 104 9.17 4.51 -0.77
N ASP A 105 8.40 4.82 -1.80
CA ASP A 105 7.98 6.19 -2.13
C ASP A 105 6.55 6.41 -1.62
N ARG A 106 6.25 7.63 -1.19
CA ARG A 106 4.98 7.99 -0.59
C ARG A 106 4.46 9.31 -1.11
N ALA A 107 3.16 9.36 -1.43
CA ALA A 107 2.45 10.58 -1.77
C ALA A 107 1.25 10.77 -0.86
N GLY A 108 1.15 11.93 -0.21
CA GLY A 108 -0.04 12.35 0.51
C GLY A 108 -0.98 13.11 -0.41
N LEU A 109 -2.28 12.79 -0.35
CA LEU A 109 -3.32 13.44 -1.12
C LEU A 109 -4.31 14.15 -0.20
N VAL A 110 -4.95 15.17 -0.70
CA VAL A 110 -6.01 15.91 0.00
C VAL A 110 -7.25 16.01 -0.88
N PRO A 111 -8.45 16.23 -0.29
CA PRO A 111 -9.66 16.44 -1.05
C PRO A 111 -9.50 17.53 -2.12
N GLY A 112 -10.11 17.32 -3.29
CA GLY A 112 -10.01 18.22 -4.43
C GLY A 112 -8.86 17.92 -5.39
N MET A 113 -7.86 17.13 -4.98
CA MET A 113 -6.83 16.59 -5.89
C MET A 113 -7.41 15.43 -6.68
N LYS A 114 -6.79 15.11 -7.82
CA LYS A 114 -7.09 13.85 -8.50
C LYS A 114 -6.51 12.68 -7.70
N PRO A 115 -7.17 11.50 -7.66
CA PRO A 115 -6.67 10.32 -6.96
C PRO A 115 -5.58 9.62 -7.77
N GLU A 116 -4.52 10.32 -8.05
CA GLU A 116 -3.41 9.84 -8.88
C GLU A 116 -2.08 10.48 -8.46
N TYR A 117 -1.00 9.79 -8.76
CA TYR A 117 0.35 10.31 -8.58
C TYR A 117 1.33 9.63 -9.53
N VAL A 118 2.38 10.35 -9.93
CA VAL A 118 3.44 9.82 -10.78
C VAL A 118 4.72 9.71 -9.95
N PHE A 119 5.25 8.48 -9.85
CA PHE A 119 6.49 8.20 -9.14
C PHE A 119 7.63 7.95 -10.12
N ASP A 120 8.84 8.28 -9.70
CA ASP A 120 10.07 7.98 -10.44
C ASP A 120 10.75 6.75 -9.82
N PRO A 121 10.76 5.59 -10.49
CA PRO A 121 11.43 4.40 -9.98
C PRO A 121 12.95 4.51 -9.97
N LYS A 122 13.54 5.50 -10.63
CA LYS A 122 15.00 5.77 -10.66
C LYS A 122 15.82 4.52 -11.02
N GLY A 123 15.38 3.80 -12.05
CA GLY A 123 16.07 2.60 -12.52
C GLY A 123 15.85 1.35 -11.68
N ARG A 124 15.05 1.40 -10.62
CA ARG A 124 14.70 0.21 -9.84
C ARG A 124 13.85 -0.75 -10.69
N THR A 125 14.11 -2.03 -10.55
CA THR A 125 13.46 -3.10 -11.31
C THR A 125 12.89 -4.16 -10.37
N GLY A 126 12.14 -5.10 -10.93
CA GLY A 126 11.53 -6.19 -10.19
C GLY A 126 10.10 -5.89 -9.76
N LYS A 127 9.60 -6.68 -8.83
CA LYS A 127 8.24 -6.55 -8.33
C LYS A 127 8.04 -5.25 -7.57
N VAL A 128 6.98 -4.54 -7.92
CA VAL A 128 6.56 -3.31 -7.26
C VAL A 128 5.15 -3.52 -6.72
N THR A 129 4.95 -3.19 -5.44
CA THR A 129 3.64 -3.20 -4.82
C THR A 129 3.17 -1.77 -4.59
N VAL A 130 2.00 -1.46 -5.12
CA VAL A 130 1.39 -0.13 -4.98
C VAL A 130 0.21 -0.24 -4.04
N TYR A 131 0.22 0.58 -3.00
CA TYR A 131 -0.85 0.65 -2.01
C TYR A 131 -1.58 1.99 -2.08
N GLU A 132 -2.84 1.98 -1.73
CA GLU A 132 -3.59 3.18 -1.45
C GLU A 132 -4.39 3.03 -0.15
N TYR A 133 -4.71 4.14 0.50
CA TYR A 133 -5.58 4.16 1.66
C TYR A 133 -6.76 5.11 1.43
N CYS A 134 -7.98 4.54 1.51
CA CYS A 134 -9.23 5.28 1.52
C CYS A 134 -9.67 5.49 2.97
N ASN A 135 -10.03 6.71 3.35
CA ASN A 135 -10.44 7.02 4.72
C ASN A 135 -11.68 6.25 5.19
N LEU A 136 -12.55 5.82 4.27
CA LEU A 136 -13.74 5.03 4.60
C LEU A 136 -13.56 3.52 4.37
N HIS A 137 -12.81 3.11 3.34
CA HIS A 137 -12.78 1.72 2.88
C HIS A 137 -11.41 1.04 3.04
N GLY A 138 -10.46 1.70 3.69
CA GLY A 138 -9.22 1.07 4.12
C GLY A 138 -8.15 0.93 3.04
N LEU A 139 -7.31 -0.09 3.22
CA LEU A 139 -6.10 -0.32 2.45
C LEU A 139 -6.37 -1.23 1.25
N TRP A 140 -5.80 -0.86 0.09
CA TRP A 140 -5.88 -1.63 -1.15
C TRP A 140 -4.53 -1.67 -1.83
N LYS A 141 -4.29 -2.68 -2.64
CA LYS A 141 -3.02 -2.83 -3.36
C LYS A 141 -3.17 -3.40 -4.76
N ASN A 142 -2.14 -3.19 -5.55
CA ASN A 142 -1.89 -3.89 -6.81
C ASN A 142 -0.39 -4.10 -6.98
N GLU A 143 0.00 -5.05 -7.81
CA GLU A 143 1.38 -5.42 -8.03
C GLU A 143 1.70 -5.41 -9.52
N ILE A 144 2.88 -4.95 -9.87
CA ILE A 144 3.42 -5.01 -11.23
C ILE A 144 4.90 -5.39 -11.21
N GLU A 145 5.42 -5.75 -12.37
CA GLU A 145 6.86 -5.93 -12.61
C GLU A 145 7.43 -4.74 -13.40
N LEU A 146 8.59 -4.24 -12.96
CA LEU A 146 9.38 -3.25 -13.69
C LEU A 146 10.51 -3.89 -14.47
#